data_e3b9e4a616588b2982ddc4c7050bc278
#
_entry.id   e3b9e4a616588b2982ddc4c7050bc278
#
_cell.length_a   1.000
_cell.length_b   1.000
_cell.length_c   1.000
_cell.angle_alpha   90.00
_cell.angle_beta   90.00
_cell.angle_gamma   90.00
#
_symmetry.space_group_name_H-M   'P 1'
#
loop_
_entity.id
_entity.type
_entity.pdbx_description
1 polymer ?
#
loop_
_entity_poly.entity_id
_entity_poly.type
_entity_poly.pdbx_seq_one_letter_code
_entity_poly.pdbx_strand_id
1 'polypeptide(L)'
;MSLNPVYLWNPQNFPDPQAMLPDGFDAAHRIVSEWADQPLPQGADTSAFDKLAGYIAEAARSGKASADFKAAYADIETQVAEQLKSRAILELYEHYLELMPILTCRSESLGLVLYDANGYLLLPDGREYPDQETQDEITAYWRQREAEEQKWRQENRGLPKNIKDFYKYFRPKVDELMARHGFEYAPHLFNPAAYGRKKMEPDLIIYAKPMTNGQQTIYIDYEDIYKDGEYSGLGLSWYLSDETVERIYLHELDNITPIYGQTEKKQLIRGGVVDMEYYLSKTWYHTGPSVSYKTETEIEALLAYWDQKLREVSWIDTYDDVEAYIDRHMIYQDSPEEASKHGFNTGILPRRLVIAYLRGQRDLAALADEWLYKKNYASINKQITIDNLAKTVPYLEKLCGK
;
A
#
# COMPACT_ATOMS: atom_id res chain seq x y z
N MET A 1 7.57 -9.42 -4.74
CA MET A 1 7.63 -9.12 -6.19
C MET A 1 6.78 -10.17 -6.88
N SER A 2 5.82 -9.76 -7.71
CA SER A 2 5.12 -10.71 -8.59
C SER A 2 6.13 -11.14 -9.64
N LEU A 3 6.52 -12.40 -9.63
CA LEU A 3 7.41 -12.96 -10.63
C LEU A 3 6.57 -13.19 -11.89
N ASN A 4 6.74 -12.35 -12.89
CA ASN A 4 6.12 -12.58 -14.17
C ASN A 4 6.87 -13.71 -14.89
N PRO A 5 6.16 -14.63 -15.51
CA PRO A 5 6.78 -15.72 -16.26
C PRO A 5 7.46 -15.22 -17.53
N VAL A 6 8.49 -15.96 -17.94
CA VAL A 6 9.13 -15.84 -19.25
C VAL A 6 8.62 -16.97 -20.12
N TYR A 7 8.16 -16.65 -21.32
CA TYR A 7 7.56 -17.58 -22.26
C TYR A 7 8.48 -17.85 -23.44
N LEU A 8 8.57 -19.12 -23.88
CA LEU A 8 9.35 -19.53 -25.04
C LEU A 8 8.55 -20.48 -25.94
N TRP A 9 8.60 -20.27 -27.24
CA TRP A 9 8.02 -21.19 -28.20
C TRP A 9 8.83 -21.25 -29.48
N ASN A 10 8.71 -22.38 -30.17
CA ASN A 10 9.27 -22.54 -31.49
C ASN A 10 8.17 -22.33 -32.53
N PRO A 11 8.18 -21.26 -33.32
CA PRO A 11 7.17 -20.99 -34.34
C PRO A 11 6.96 -22.12 -35.31
N GLN A 12 8.03 -22.88 -35.64
CA GLN A 12 7.98 -23.99 -36.59
C GLN A 12 7.15 -25.18 -36.10
N ASN A 13 6.84 -25.24 -34.82
CA ASN A 13 6.01 -26.29 -34.24
C ASN A 13 4.51 -26.07 -34.46
N PHE A 14 4.10 -24.96 -35.05
CA PHE A 14 2.69 -24.60 -35.23
C PHE A 14 2.26 -24.71 -36.69
N PRO A 15 0.97 -24.92 -36.96
CA PRO A 15 0.42 -25.05 -38.30
C PRO A 15 0.69 -23.85 -39.21
N ASP A 16 0.72 -22.64 -38.64
CA ASP A 16 1.11 -21.40 -39.30
C ASP A 16 2.30 -20.78 -38.58
N PRO A 17 3.54 -21.10 -38.94
CA PRO A 17 4.72 -20.54 -38.29
C PRO A 17 4.80 -19.02 -38.35
N GLN A 18 4.26 -18.41 -39.42
CA GLN A 18 4.31 -16.96 -39.58
C GLN A 18 3.38 -16.24 -38.60
N ALA A 19 2.22 -16.83 -38.33
CA ALA A 19 1.29 -16.29 -37.31
C ALA A 19 1.85 -16.39 -35.88
N MET A 20 2.87 -17.22 -35.67
CA MET A 20 3.54 -17.37 -34.36
C MET A 20 4.76 -16.48 -34.20
N LEU A 21 5.05 -15.59 -35.14
CA LEU A 21 6.06 -14.55 -35.07
C LEU A 21 5.37 -13.24 -34.75
N PRO A 22 5.39 -12.79 -33.47
CA PRO A 22 4.73 -11.55 -33.09
C PRO A 22 5.44 -10.32 -33.69
N ASP A 23 4.66 -9.29 -33.97
CA ASP A 23 5.14 -7.98 -34.44
C ASP A 23 5.22 -6.95 -33.31
N GLY A 24 5.14 -7.38 -32.05
CA GLY A 24 5.22 -6.58 -30.84
C GLY A 24 4.62 -7.27 -29.62
N PHE A 25 4.60 -6.57 -28.50
CA PHE A 25 4.16 -7.12 -27.20
C PHE A 25 2.70 -7.58 -27.21
N ASP A 26 1.78 -6.81 -27.79
CA ASP A 26 0.36 -7.16 -27.82
C ASP A 26 0.10 -8.45 -28.61
N ALA A 27 0.86 -8.66 -29.71
CA ALA A 27 0.79 -9.88 -30.49
C ALA A 27 1.38 -11.06 -29.72
N ALA A 28 2.52 -10.88 -29.04
CA ALA A 28 3.12 -11.90 -28.19
C ALA A 28 2.17 -12.32 -27.06
N HIS A 29 1.56 -11.35 -26.39
CA HIS A 29 0.60 -11.62 -25.32
C HIS A 29 -0.62 -12.41 -25.81
N ARG A 30 -1.15 -12.09 -27.00
CA ARG A 30 -2.26 -12.85 -27.61
C ARG A 30 -1.86 -14.30 -27.89
N ILE A 31 -0.67 -14.51 -28.48
CA ILE A 31 -0.16 -15.85 -28.77
C ILE A 31 -0.06 -16.67 -27.48
N VAL A 32 0.53 -16.10 -26.42
CA VAL A 32 0.63 -16.77 -25.12
C VAL A 32 -0.75 -17.06 -24.55
N SER A 33 -1.68 -16.12 -24.56
CA SER A 33 -3.04 -16.29 -24.03
C SER A 33 -3.83 -17.39 -24.80
N GLU A 34 -3.55 -17.57 -26.08
CA GLU A 34 -4.24 -18.56 -26.89
C GLU A 34 -3.61 -19.96 -26.77
N TRP A 35 -2.28 -20.06 -26.69
CA TRP A 35 -1.54 -21.30 -26.88
C TRP A 35 -0.83 -21.83 -25.62
N ALA A 36 -0.67 -21.07 -24.55
CA ALA A 36 0.09 -21.53 -23.39
C ALA A 36 -0.44 -22.82 -22.77
N ASP A 37 -1.78 -22.96 -22.72
CA ASP A 37 -2.46 -24.14 -22.15
C ASP A 37 -2.90 -25.16 -23.22
N GLN A 38 -2.45 -25.01 -24.46
CA GLN A 38 -2.68 -25.97 -25.55
C GLN A 38 -1.54 -26.98 -25.62
N PRO A 39 -1.80 -28.26 -25.90
CA PRO A 39 -0.74 -29.23 -26.12
C PRO A 39 0.05 -28.89 -27.40
N LEU A 40 1.32 -29.27 -27.42
CA LEU A 40 2.12 -29.19 -28.66
C LEU A 40 1.43 -29.91 -29.82
N PRO A 41 1.41 -29.32 -31.01
CA PRO A 41 0.93 -30.00 -32.22
C PRO A 41 1.62 -31.33 -32.43
N GLN A 42 0.89 -32.30 -33.01
CA GLN A 42 1.43 -33.63 -33.24
C GLN A 42 2.62 -33.60 -34.23
N GLY A 43 3.75 -34.16 -33.84
CA GLY A 43 4.97 -34.14 -34.62
C GLY A 43 5.85 -32.91 -34.41
N ALA A 44 5.57 -32.09 -33.47
CA ALA A 44 6.42 -30.94 -33.10
C ALA A 44 7.84 -31.39 -32.71
N ASP A 45 8.84 -30.59 -33.12
CA ASP A 45 10.25 -30.80 -32.76
C ASP A 45 10.60 -30.12 -31.43
N THR A 46 10.89 -30.92 -30.42
CA THR A 46 11.29 -30.42 -29.08
C THR A 46 12.79 -30.19 -28.92
N SER A 47 13.60 -30.51 -29.96
CA SER A 47 15.06 -30.49 -29.85
C SER A 47 15.65 -29.12 -29.44
N ALA A 48 14.99 -28.02 -29.81
CA ALA A 48 15.38 -26.67 -29.41
C ALA A 48 15.22 -26.48 -27.90
N PHE A 49 14.13 -26.94 -27.32
CA PHE A 49 13.86 -26.86 -25.87
C PHE A 49 14.77 -27.80 -25.08
N ASP A 50 15.08 -29.01 -25.59
CA ASP A 50 16.00 -29.93 -24.94
C ASP A 50 17.41 -29.33 -24.86
N LYS A 51 17.88 -28.67 -25.94
CA LYS A 51 19.15 -27.95 -25.94
C LYS A 51 19.15 -26.79 -24.98
N LEU A 52 18.06 -25.99 -24.92
CA LEU A 52 17.92 -24.88 -24.00
C LEU A 52 17.97 -25.36 -22.55
N ALA A 53 17.25 -26.41 -22.24
CA ALA A 53 17.27 -27.04 -20.91
C ALA A 53 18.69 -27.48 -20.51
N GLY A 54 19.43 -28.06 -21.46
CA GLY A 54 20.84 -28.44 -21.30
C GLY A 54 21.74 -27.25 -20.95
N TYR A 55 21.58 -26.10 -21.63
CA TYR A 55 22.32 -24.85 -21.25
C TYR A 55 21.98 -24.32 -19.89
N ILE A 56 20.72 -24.34 -19.51
CA ILE A 56 20.28 -23.90 -18.17
C ILE A 56 20.85 -24.87 -17.11
N ALA A 57 20.77 -26.17 -17.34
CA ALA A 57 21.33 -27.18 -16.43
C ALA A 57 22.85 -27.05 -16.27
N GLU A 58 23.59 -26.79 -17.35
CA GLU A 58 25.03 -26.52 -17.30
C GLU A 58 25.34 -25.29 -16.46
N ALA A 59 24.60 -24.20 -16.67
CA ALA A 59 24.74 -22.99 -15.87
C ALA A 59 24.43 -23.23 -14.38
N ALA A 60 23.37 -23.96 -14.06
CA ALA A 60 23.01 -24.33 -12.70
C ALA A 60 24.08 -25.19 -12.01
N ARG A 61 24.78 -26.07 -12.77
CA ARG A 61 25.89 -26.87 -12.24
C ARG A 61 27.20 -26.08 -12.09
N SER A 62 27.26 -24.87 -12.63
CA SER A 62 28.46 -24.04 -12.57
C SER A 62 28.80 -23.61 -11.13
N GLY A 63 30.09 -23.42 -10.84
CA GLY A 63 30.54 -22.90 -9.53
C GLY A 63 30.08 -21.47 -9.23
N LYS A 64 29.61 -20.74 -10.25
CA LYS A 64 29.19 -19.33 -10.16
C LYS A 64 27.69 -19.15 -9.87
N ALA A 65 26.88 -20.18 -10.09
CA ALA A 65 25.43 -20.10 -9.88
C ALA A 65 25.08 -20.00 -8.38
N SER A 66 24.03 -19.23 -8.06
CA SER A 66 23.49 -19.13 -6.69
C SER A 66 22.96 -20.49 -6.21
N ALA A 67 22.86 -20.66 -4.89
CA ALA A 67 22.29 -21.87 -4.32
C ALA A 67 20.82 -22.08 -4.74
N ASP A 68 20.07 -20.98 -4.81
CA ASP A 68 18.66 -20.98 -5.16
C ASP A 68 18.47 -21.32 -6.65
N PHE A 69 19.28 -20.75 -7.56
CA PHE A 69 19.27 -21.10 -8.98
C PHE A 69 19.60 -22.59 -9.21
N LYS A 70 20.60 -23.11 -8.48
CA LYS A 70 20.94 -24.55 -8.53
C LYS A 70 19.76 -25.41 -8.09
N ALA A 71 19.08 -25.05 -7.02
CA ALA A 71 17.94 -25.78 -6.51
C ALA A 71 16.73 -25.73 -7.46
N ALA A 72 16.44 -24.56 -8.05
CA ALA A 72 15.32 -24.37 -8.95
C ALA A 72 15.46 -25.13 -10.26
N TYR A 73 16.70 -25.18 -10.80
CA TYR A 73 16.97 -25.75 -12.13
C TYR A 73 17.80 -27.05 -12.12
N ALA A 74 17.88 -27.72 -10.95
CA ALA A 74 18.56 -29.02 -10.86
C ALA A 74 18.01 -30.06 -11.84
N ASP A 75 16.69 -30.09 -12.03
CA ASP A 75 15.96 -31.04 -12.86
C ASP A 75 15.26 -30.37 -14.04
N ILE A 76 15.82 -29.27 -14.56
CA ILE A 76 15.17 -28.46 -15.62
C ILE A 76 14.87 -29.29 -16.89
N GLU A 77 15.71 -30.25 -17.26
CA GLU A 77 15.49 -31.11 -18.40
C GLU A 77 14.19 -31.92 -18.25
N THR A 78 13.93 -32.43 -17.04
CA THR A 78 12.68 -33.13 -16.74
C THR A 78 11.50 -32.17 -16.69
N GLN A 79 11.66 -30.99 -16.09
CA GLN A 79 10.61 -29.97 -15.99
C GLN A 79 10.15 -29.51 -17.39
N VAL A 80 11.07 -29.22 -18.28
CA VAL A 80 10.78 -28.83 -19.67
C VAL A 80 10.06 -29.96 -20.39
N ALA A 81 10.56 -31.21 -20.31
CA ALA A 81 9.92 -32.36 -20.95
C ALA A 81 8.50 -32.60 -20.42
N GLU A 82 8.23 -32.40 -19.12
CA GLU A 82 6.90 -32.54 -18.56
C GLU A 82 5.95 -31.40 -18.99
N GLN A 83 6.43 -30.15 -19.01
CA GLN A 83 5.61 -29.04 -19.48
C GLN A 83 5.19 -29.23 -20.95
N LEU A 84 6.09 -29.60 -21.81
CA LEU A 84 5.84 -29.79 -23.26
C LEU A 84 4.87 -30.94 -23.58
N LYS A 85 4.58 -31.83 -22.62
CA LYS A 85 3.52 -32.84 -22.80
C LYS A 85 2.10 -32.23 -22.86
N SER A 86 1.89 -31.11 -22.26
CA SER A 86 0.57 -30.45 -22.11
C SER A 86 0.53 -29.01 -22.59
N ARG A 87 1.68 -28.38 -22.87
CA ARG A 87 1.81 -26.98 -23.22
C ARG A 87 2.61 -26.79 -24.51
N ALA A 88 2.12 -25.97 -25.41
CA ALA A 88 2.81 -25.58 -26.63
C ALA A 88 3.86 -24.47 -26.40
N ILE A 89 3.73 -23.74 -25.31
CA ILE A 89 4.62 -22.65 -24.92
C ILE A 89 5.25 -23.03 -23.58
N LEU A 90 6.58 -23.04 -23.54
CA LEU A 90 7.35 -23.27 -22.32
C LEU A 90 7.26 -22.01 -21.44
N GLU A 91 6.99 -22.21 -20.17
CA GLU A 91 6.87 -21.17 -19.17
C GLU A 91 7.93 -21.38 -18.08
N LEU A 92 8.80 -20.38 -17.87
CA LEU A 92 9.85 -20.42 -16.86
C LEU A 92 9.63 -19.29 -15.85
N TYR A 93 9.83 -19.62 -14.58
CA TYR A 93 9.69 -18.72 -13.45
C TYR A 93 11.00 -18.60 -12.68
N GLU A 94 11.13 -17.54 -11.90
CA GLU A 94 12.19 -17.36 -10.91
C GLU A 94 13.60 -17.10 -11.46
N HIS A 95 14.49 -16.60 -10.61
CA HIS A 95 15.92 -16.39 -10.89
C HIS A 95 16.21 -15.60 -12.17
N TYR A 96 15.39 -14.61 -12.46
CA TYR A 96 15.44 -13.80 -13.68
C TYR A 96 16.85 -13.30 -14.02
N LEU A 97 17.60 -12.80 -13.04
CA LEU A 97 18.95 -12.24 -13.28
C LEU A 97 19.97 -13.29 -13.76
N GLU A 98 19.80 -14.56 -13.41
CA GLU A 98 20.69 -15.63 -13.85
C GLU A 98 20.15 -16.33 -15.10
N LEU A 99 18.83 -16.40 -15.24
CA LEU A 99 18.14 -17.08 -16.33
C LEU A 99 18.15 -16.25 -17.64
N MET A 100 17.78 -14.97 -17.58
CA MET A 100 17.63 -14.13 -18.78
C MET A 100 18.89 -14.05 -19.65
N PRO A 101 20.12 -13.91 -19.12
CA PRO A 101 21.32 -13.93 -19.95
C PRO A 101 21.48 -15.23 -20.76
N ILE A 102 21.03 -16.37 -20.22
CA ILE A 102 21.08 -17.66 -20.92
C ILE A 102 20.02 -17.67 -22.02
N LEU A 103 18.79 -17.26 -21.69
CA LEU A 103 17.68 -17.23 -22.63
C LEU A 103 17.95 -16.30 -23.81
N THR A 104 18.38 -15.08 -23.57
CA THR A 104 18.69 -14.10 -24.62
C THR A 104 19.82 -14.57 -25.53
N CYS A 105 20.91 -15.11 -24.97
CA CYS A 105 22.03 -15.62 -25.76
C CYS A 105 21.70 -16.86 -26.59
N ARG A 106 20.66 -17.63 -26.23
CA ARG A 106 20.43 -18.96 -26.85
C ARG A 106 19.16 -19.02 -27.69
N SER A 107 18.12 -18.25 -27.36
CA SER A 107 16.81 -18.34 -28.02
C SER A 107 16.91 -18.11 -29.55
N GLU A 108 17.60 -17.05 -29.97
CA GLU A 108 17.82 -16.78 -31.40
C GLU A 108 18.46 -17.97 -32.12
N SER A 109 19.59 -18.45 -31.61
CA SER A 109 20.33 -19.55 -32.22
C SER A 109 19.56 -20.88 -32.23
N LEU A 110 18.57 -21.02 -31.36
CA LEU A 110 17.68 -22.20 -31.28
C LEU A 110 16.36 -22.02 -32.05
N GLY A 111 16.14 -20.86 -32.67
CA GLY A 111 14.92 -20.58 -33.42
C GLY A 111 13.70 -20.38 -32.51
N LEU A 112 13.90 -19.98 -31.25
CA LEU A 112 12.84 -19.75 -30.27
C LEU A 112 12.48 -18.27 -30.20
N VAL A 113 11.19 -17.99 -30.09
CA VAL A 113 10.71 -16.71 -29.61
C VAL A 113 10.84 -16.70 -28.09
N LEU A 114 11.39 -15.61 -27.55
CA LEU A 114 11.47 -15.32 -26.11
C LEU A 114 10.59 -14.11 -25.81
N TYR A 115 9.62 -14.29 -24.95
CA TYR A 115 8.73 -13.22 -24.48
C TYR A 115 8.76 -13.12 -22.97
N ASP A 116 9.17 -11.97 -22.47
CA ASP A 116 9.06 -11.59 -21.07
C ASP A 116 7.97 -10.52 -20.93
N ALA A 117 6.94 -10.82 -20.16
CA ALA A 117 5.83 -9.92 -19.92
C ALA A 117 6.24 -8.59 -19.19
N ASN A 118 7.47 -8.52 -18.66
CA ASN A 118 8.03 -7.28 -18.10
C ASN A 118 8.54 -6.29 -19.15
N GLY A 119 8.46 -6.63 -20.44
CA GLY A 119 8.76 -5.70 -21.53
C GLY A 119 9.96 -6.07 -22.39
N TYR A 120 10.22 -7.37 -22.63
CA TYR A 120 11.23 -7.83 -23.56
C TYR A 120 10.71 -8.93 -24.48
N LEU A 121 10.98 -8.80 -25.77
CA LEU A 121 10.62 -9.77 -26.79
C LEU A 121 11.81 -9.94 -27.76
N LEU A 122 12.29 -11.17 -27.95
CA LEU A 122 13.32 -11.53 -28.91
C LEU A 122 12.76 -12.55 -29.91
N LEU A 123 12.95 -12.27 -31.19
CA LEU A 123 12.52 -13.14 -32.28
C LEU A 123 13.67 -14.01 -32.80
N PRO A 124 13.36 -15.14 -33.46
CA PRO A 124 14.37 -16.02 -34.03
C PRO A 124 15.25 -15.39 -35.12
N ASP A 125 14.83 -14.29 -35.70
CA ASP A 125 15.59 -13.54 -36.71
C ASP A 125 16.45 -12.42 -36.12
N GLY A 126 16.56 -12.37 -34.80
CA GLY A 126 17.36 -11.39 -34.06
C GLY A 126 16.65 -10.04 -33.84
N ARG A 127 15.39 -9.86 -34.27
CA ARG A 127 14.64 -8.66 -33.94
C ARG A 127 14.27 -8.66 -32.46
N GLU A 128 14.49 -7.54 -31.81
CA GLU A 128 14.16 -7.32 -30.40
C GLU A 128 13.10 -6.21 -30.26
N TYR A 129 12.29 -6.33 -29.21
CA TYR A 129 11.35 -5.29 -28.81
C TYR A 129 11.54 -5.01 -27.31
N PRO A 130 11.68 -3.76 -26.89
CA PRO A 130 11.86 -2.63 -27.83
C PRO A 130 13.14 -2.83 -28.68
N ASP A 131 13.13 -2.31 -29.90
CA ASP A 131 14.31 -2.36 -30.78
C ASP A 131 15.50 -1.57 -30.18
N GLN A 132 16.69 -1.76 -30.77
CA GLN A 132 17.91 -1.15 -30.24
C GLN A 132 17.82 0.38 -30.18
N GLU A 133 17.16 1.02 -31.14
CA GLU A 133 16.97 2.47 -31.16
C GLU A 133 16.12 2.93 -29.96
N THR A 134 14.99 2.26 -29.69
CA THR A 134 14.13 2.51 -28.54
C THR A 134 14.86 2.21 -27.22
N GLN A 135 15.66 1.15 -27.15
CA GLN A 135 16.48 0.84 -25.96
C GLN A 135 17.52 1.91 -25.70
N ASP A 136 18.16 2.42 -26.74
CA ASP A 136 19.14 3.49 -26.65
C ASP A 136 18.48 4.82 -26.20
N GLU A 137 17.29 5.12 -26.71
CA GLU A 137 16.50 6.28 -26.24
C GLU A 137 16.10 6.15 -24.77
N ILE A 138 15.59 4.99 -24.35
CA ILE A 138 15.26 4.73 -22.94
C ILE A 138 16.51 4.85 -22.07
N THR A 139 17.62 4.28 -22.50
CA THR A 139 18.90 4.35 -21.78
C THR A 139 19.41 5.79 -21.69
N ALA A 140 19.32 6.56 -22.76
CA ALA A 140 19.69 7.97 -22.77
C ALA A 140 18.81 8.80 -21.84
N TYR A 141 17.49 8.54 -21.86
CA TYR A 141 16.54 9.19 -20.95
C TYR A 141 16.89 8.92 -19.47
N TRP A 142 17.16 7.66 -19.10
CA TRP A 142 17.52 7.32 -17.72
C TRP A 142 18.86 7.93 -17.30
N ARG A 143 19.87 7.93 -18.18
CA ARG A 143 21.17 8.58 -17.91
C ARG A 143 21.03 10.10 -17.73
N GLN A 144 20.22 10.74 -18.55
CA GLN A 144 19.93 12.17 -18.39
C GLN A 144 19.27 12.43 -17.04
N ARG A 145 18.26 11.62 -16.69
CA ARG A 145 17.53 11.75 -15.42
C ARG A 145 18.41 11.49 -14.21
N GLU A 146 19.28 10.49 -14.27
CA GLU A 146 20.28 10.25 -13.21
C GLU A 146 21.26 11.43 -13.07
N ALA A 147 21.71 12.02 -14.16
CA ALA A 147 22.58 13.17 -14.13
C ALA A 147 21.88 14.42 -13.55
N GLU A 148 20.63 14.66 -13.92
CA GLU A 148 19.80 15.70 -13.35
C GLU A 148 19.56 15.49 -11.85
N GLU A 149 19.27 14.26 -11.44
CA GLU A 149 19.11 13.90 -10.02
C GLU A 149 20.42 14.07 -9.24
N GLN A 150 21.56 13.66 -9.82
CA GLN A 150 22.87 13.85 -9.19
C GLN A 150 23.23 15.34 -9.05
N LYS A 151 22.96 16.13 -10.08
CA LYS A 151 23.15 17.59 -10.03
C LYS A 151 22.25 18.20 -8.95
N TRP A 152 20.98 17.83 -8.93
CA TRP A 152 20.04 18.31 -7.93
C TRP A 152 20.44 17.89 -6.49
N ARG A 153 20.95 16.66 -6.28
CA ARG A 153 21.50 16.21 -4.99
C ARG A 153 22.77 16.98 -4.57
N GLN A 154 23.59 17.43 -5.52
CA GLN A 154 24.74 18.28 -5.23
C GLN A 154 24.31 19.69 -4.81
N GLU A 155 23.27 20.21 -5.42
CA GLU A 155 22.70 21.54 -5.13
C GLU A 155 21.82 21.52 -3.85
N ASN A 156 21.30 20.37 -3.46
CA ASN A 156 20.42 20.21 -2.31
C ASN A 156 21.09 19.31 -1.25
N ARG A 157 21.12 19.82 -0.02
CA ARG A 157 21.73 19.08 1.07
C ARG A 157 20.98 17.78 1.34
N GLY A 158 21.68 16.65 1.36
CA GLY A 158 21.12 15.34 1.64
C GLY A 158 20.75 15.16 3.11
N LEU A 159 19.79 14.28 3.37
CA LEU A 159 19.38 13.93 4.73
C LEU A 159 20.42 13.07 5.45
N PRO A 160 20.43 13.09 6.80
CA PRO A 160 21.26 12.19 7.59
C PRO A 160 21.03 10.72 7.23
N LYS A 161 22.11 9.94 7.11
CA LYS A 161 22.07 8.55 6.61
C LYS A 161 21.59 7.51 7.63
N ASN A 162 21.41 7.89 8.88
CA ASN A 162 20.92 6.98 9.91
C ASN A 162 19.78 7.60 10.70
N ILE A 163 18.90 6.77 11.21
CA ILE A 163 17.67 7.17 11.88
C ILE A 163 17.90 8.08 13.10
N LYS A 164 18.95 7.87 13.86
CA LYS A 164 19.20 8.68 15.07
C LYS A 164 19.58 10.11 14.73
N ASP A 165 20.37 10.30 13.69
CA ASP A 165 20.77 11.63 13.24
C ASP A 165 19.65 12.29 12.44
N PHE A 166 18.87 11.51 11.67
CA PHE A 166 17.65 12.00 11.06
C PHE A 166 16.64 12.46 12.12
N TYR A 167 16.41 11.68 13.16
CA TYR A 167 15.55 12.07 14.26
C TYR A 167 15.99 13.39 14.92
N LYS A 168 17.30 13.56 15.19
CA LYS A 168 17.84 14.81 15.73
C LYS A 168 17.65 16.00 14.79
N TYR A 169 17.72 15.79 13.49
CA TYR A 169 17.46 16.80 12.47
C TYR A 169 15.98 17.13 12.33
N PHE A 170 15.14 16.11 12.28
CA PHE A 170 13.72 16.22 11.96
C PHE A 170 12.88 16.70 13.17
N ARG A 171 13.17 16.17 14.35
CA ARG A 171 12.41 16.39 15.55
C ARG A 171 12.24 17.88 15.91
N PRO A 172 13.27 18.75 15.93
CA PRO A 172 13.09 20.16 16.26
C PRO A 172 12.16 20.90 15.28
N LYS A 173 12.23 20.54 13.98
CA LYS A 173 11.36 21.14 12.95
C LYS A 173 9.89 20.75 13.16
N VAL A 174 9.65 19.51 13.53
CA VAL A 174 8.32 19.01 13.85
C VAL A 174 7.81 19.61 15.16
N ASP A 175 8.63 19.72 16.20
CA ASP A 175 8.26 20.37 17.46
C ASP A 175 7.79 21.81 17.22
N GLU A 176 8.51 22.57 16.39
CA GLU A 176 8.11 23.93 16.02
C GLU A 176 6.79 23.95 15.25
N LEU A 177 6.62 23.04 14.29
CA LEU A 177 5.36 22.91 13.55
C LEU A 177 4.19 22.62 14.48
N MET A 178 4.33 21.63 15.35
CA MET A 178 3.28 21.22 16.29
C MET A 178 2.92 22.32 17.26
N ALA A 179 3.93 23.02 17.82
CA ALA A 179 3.72 24.13 18.73
C ALA A 179 2.92 25.29 18.10
N ARG A 180 3.13 25.60 16.81
CA ARG A 180 2.35 26.61 16.09
C ARG A 180 0.86 26.29 16.02
N HIS A 181 0.49 25.00 16.09
CA HIS A 181 -0.88 24.52 16.08
C HIS A 181 -1.42 24.17 17.48
N GLY A 182 -0.63 24.43 18.52
CA GLY A 182 -1.02 24.21 19.93
C GLY A 182 -0.91 22.74 20.37
N PHE A 183 -0.16 21.92 19.66
CA PHE A 183 0.14 20.56 20.07
C PHE A 183 1.43 20.49 20.87
N GLU A 184 1.42 19.71 21.94
CA GLU A 184 2.58 19.46 22.79
C GLU A 184 3.03 18.01 22.67
N TYR A 185 4.34 17.77 22.86
CA TYR A 185 4.90 16.42 22.85
C TYR A 185 4.32 15.57 23.98
N ALA A 186 3.77 14.40 23.64
CA ALA A 186 2.99 13.57 24.54
C ALA A 186 3.46 12.10 24.59
N PRO A 187 4.72 11.83 25.03
CA PRO A 187 5.26 10.47 25.05
C PRO A 187 4.52 9.54 26.02
N HIS A 188 3.80 10.09 26.99
CA HIS A 188 3.00 9.34 27.96
C HIS A 188 1.78 8.64 27.32
N LEU A 189 1.38 9.06 26.11
CA LEU A 189 0.30 8.41 25.36
C LEU A 189 0.78 7.17 24.58
N PHE A 190 2.08 6.89 24.58
CA PHE A 190 2.60 5.69 23.94
C PHE A 190 2.26 4.44 24.72
N ASN A 191 1.53 3.52 24.06
CA ASN A 191 1.24 2.20 24.62
C ASN A 191 2.13 1.13 23.97
N PRO A 192 3.20 0.65 24.66
CA PRO A 192 4.11 -0.36 24.11
C PRO A 192 3.42 -1.65 23.67
N ALA A 193 2.35 -2.03 24.37
CA ALA A 193 1.63 -3.27 24.08
C ALA A 193 0.82 -3.18 22.79
N ALA A 194 0.23 -2.01 22.50
CA ALA A 194 -0.54 -1.78 21.28
C ALA A 194 0.35 -1.80 20.02
N TYR A 195 1.58 -1.29 20.15
CA TYR A 195 2.50 -1.19 19.01
C TYR A 195 3.48 -2.36 18.88
N GLY A 196 3.48 -3.32 19.82
CA GLY A 196 4.45 -4.42 19.82
C GLY A 196 5.91 -3.96 19.98
N ARG A 197 6.13 -2.72 20.40
CA ARG A 197 7.45 -2.06 20.51
C ARG A 197 7.74 -1.76 21.98
N LYS A 198 9.01 -1.88 22.38
CA LYS A 198 9.44 -1.52 23.74
C LYS A 198 9.70 -0.04 23.93
N LYS A 199 9.90 0.70 22.85
CA LYS A 199 10.21 2.14 22.84
C LYS A 199 9.44 2.83 21.71
N MET A 200 9.05 4.07 21.96
CA MET A 200 8.40 4.93 20.98
C MET A 200 9.40 5.47 19.96
N GLU A 201 10.44 6.12 20.44
CA GLU A 201 11.44 6.79 19.62
C GLU A 201 12.56 5.83 19.18
N PRO A 202 13.18 6.06 17.99
CA PRO A 202 13.02 7.24 17.13
C PRO A 202 11.91 7.11 16.06
N ASP A 203 11.21 6.00 15.95
CA ASP A 203 10.37 5.65 14.80
C ASP A 203 8.94 6.21 14.90
N LEU A 204 8.55 6.69 16.06
CA LEU A 204 7.23 7.24 16.33
C LEU A 204 7.36 8.48 17.21
N ILE A 205 6.65 9.53 16.86
CA ILE A 205 6.55 10.77 17.67
C ILE A 205 5.08 11.06 17.90
N ILE A 206 4.71 11.32 19.15
CA ILE A 206 3.33 11.59 19.54
C ILE A 206 3.20 13.00 20.10
N TYR A 207 2.22 13.72 19.61
CA TYR A 207 1.81 15.03 20.13
C TYR A 207 0.36 15.01 20.50
N ALA A 208 -0.02 15.84 21.47
CA ALA A 208 -1.41 15.99 21.89
C ALA A 208 -1.77 17.46 22.09
N LYS A 209 -3.04 17.75 21.89
CA LYS A 209 -3.66 19.03 22.18
C LYS A 209 -4.94 18.78 22.94
N PRO A 210 -5.04 19.22 24.20
CA PRO A 210 -6.30 19.18 24.96
C PRO A 210 -7.35 20.04 24.26
N MET A 211 -8.59 19.65 24.37
CA MET A 211 -9.76 20.35 23.87
C MET A 211 -10.72 20.63 25.07
N THR A 212 -11.66 21.53 24.88
CA THR A 212 -12.78 21.69 25.80
C THR A 212 -13.58 20.39 25.92
N ASN A 213 -13.72 19.67 24.80
CA ASN A 213 -14.35 18.36 24.76
C ASN A 213 -13.40 17.33 24.09
N GLY A 214 -12.62 16.66 24.95
CA GLY A 214 -11.73 15.60 24.47
C GLY A 214 -10.29 16.02 24.19
N GLN A 215 -9.66 15.36 23.22
CA GLN A 215 -8.25 15.53 22.89
C GLN A 215 -8.00 15.27 21.41
N GLN A 216 -7.17 16.11 20.81
CA GLN A 216 -6.54 15.81 19.52
C GLN A 216 -5.18 15.16 19.76
N THR A 217 -4.85 14.13 18.98
CA THR A 217 -3.56 13.45 19.04
C THR A 217 -2.98 13.35 17.64
N ILE A 218 -1.70 13.63 17.51
CA ILE A 218 -0.93 13.47 16.27
C ILE A 218 0.08 12.36 16.47
N TYR A 219 0.11 11.42 15.54
CA TYR A 219 1.16 10.43 15.39
C TYR A 219 1.95 10.74 14.13
N ILE A 220 3.27 10.79 14.28
CA ILE A 220 4.19 10.85 13.14
C ILE A 220 5.03 9.59 13.20
N ASP A 221 4.91 8.78 12.18
CA ASP A 221 5.65 7.55 12.01
C ASP A 221 6.34 7.50 10.66
N TYR A 222 7.36 6.69 10.56
CA TYR A 222 8.04 6.37 9.33
C TYR A 222 8.40 4.87 9.34
N GLU A 223 7.94 4.19 8.30
CA GLU A 223 7.93 2.73 8.26
C GLU A 223 9.24 2.14 7.76
N ASP A 224 9.89 2.77 6.77
CA ASP A 224 11.08 2.24 6.14
C ASP A 224 12.21 3.26 6.03
N ILE A 225 13.39 2.86 6.51
CA ILE A 225 14.61 3.64 6.42
C ILE A 225 15.55 2.92 5.47
N TYR A 226 15.74 3.51 4.31
CA TYR A 226 16.76 3.03 3.38
C TYR A 226 18.16 3.42 3.86
N LYS A 227 19.13 2.54 3.61
CA LYS A 227 20.50 2.67 4.14
C LYS A 227 21.27 3.93 3.70
N ASP A 228 20.74 4.66 2.73
CA ASP A 228 21.47 5.75 2.04
C ASP A 228 20.93 7.17 2.32
N GLY A 229 20.19 7.37 3.41
CA GLY A 229 19.60 8.68 3.74
C GLY A 229 18.33 9.00 2.95
N GLU A 230 17.64 7.96 2.52
CA GLU A 230 16.32 8.01 1.92
C GLU A 230 15.29 7.53 2.95
N TYR A 231 14.21 8.28 3.13
CA TYR A 231 13.16 7.98 4.09
C TYR A 231 11.83 7.86 3.36
N SER A 232 11.15 6.73 3.55
CA SER A 232 9.81 6.50 3.01
C SER A 232 8.79 6.38 4.11
N GLY A 233 7.51 6.46 3.73
CA GLY A 233 6.42 6.26 4.67
C GLY A 233 6.26 7.35 5.74
N LEU A 234 6.90 8.52 5.58
CA LEU A 234 6.69 9.65 6.49
C LEU A 234 5.22 10.08 6.45
N GLY A 235 4.50 9.72 7.49
CA GLY A 235 3.08 9.99 7.64
C GLY A 235 2.77 10.79 8.89
N LEU A 236 1.77 11.67 8.79
CA LEU A 236 1.15 12.34 9.90
C LEU A 236 -0.28 11.83 10.03
N SER A 237 -0.58 11.18 11.15
CA SER A 237 -1.92 10.68 11.47
C SER A 237 -2.51 11.53 12.57
N TRP A 238 -3.66 12.12 12.31
CA TRP A 238 -4.44 12.89 13.26
C TRP A 238 -5.61 12.06 13.79
N TYR A 239 -5.83 12.16 15.08
CA TYR A 239 -6.88 11.45 15.79
C TYR A 239 -7.61 12.38 16.73
N LEU A 240 -8.90 12.15 16.88
CA LEU A 240 -9.75 12.85 17.82
C LEU A 240 -10.43 11.83 18.74
N SER A 241 -10.33 12.05 20.03
CA SER A 241 -10.90 11.19 21.06
C SER A 241 -11.53 12.00 22.19
N ASP A 242 -12.53 11.41 22.84
CA ASP A 242 -13.17 11.96 24.05
C ASP A 242 -13.59 10.80 24.96
N GLU A 243 -13.08 10.79 26.18
CA GLU A 243 -13.36 9.73 27.16
C GLU A 243 -14.86 9.62 27.49
N THR A 244 -15.58 10.76 27.51
CA THR A 244 -17.02 10.77 27.78
C THR A 244 -17.80 10.14 26.64
N VAL A 245 -17.46 10.49 25.40
CA VAL A 245 -18.06 9.89 24.19
C VAL A 245 -17.79 8.39 24.15
N GLU A 246 -16.53 7.99 24.35
CA GLU A 246 -16.13 6.58 24.31
C GLU A 246 -16.80 5.77 25.42
N ARG A 247 -16.83 6.28 26.64
CA ARG A 247 -17.48 5.60 27.77
C ARG A 247 -18.97 5.38 27.54
N ILE A 248 -19.68 6.35 26.95
CA ILE A 248 -21.10 6.21 26.61
C ILE A 248 -21.27 5.23 25.44
N TYR A 249 -20.47 5.37 24.41
CA TYR A 249 -20.53 4.50 23.23
C TYR A 249 -20.21 3.04 23.55
N LEU A 250 -19.17 2.83 24.37
CA LEU A 250 -18.69 1.50 24.74
C LEU A 250 -19.44 0.87 25.92
N HIS A 251 -20.45 1.56 26.48
CA HIS A 251 -21.22 1.04 27.62
C HIS A 251 -21.80 -0.37 27.39
N GLU A 252 -22.13 -0.70 26.14
CA GLU A 252 -22.61 -2.01 25.73
C GLU A 252 -21.62 -2.75 24.80
N LEU A 253 -20.32 -2.69 25.13
CA LEU A 253 -19.24 -3.33 24.34
C LEU A 253 -19.51 -4.77 23.95
N ASP A 254 -20.16 -5.56 24.85
CA ASP A 254 -20.52 -6.94 24.56
C ASP A 254 -21.55 -7.07 23.42
N ASN A 255 -22.24 -5.98 23.11
CA ASN A 255 -23.28 -5.89 22.09
C ASN A 255 -22.84 -5.19 20.80
N ILE A 256 -21.66 -4.56 20.77
CA ILE A 256 -21.15 -3.89 19.56
C ILE A 256 -20.42 -4.91 18.70
N THR A 257 -20.77 -4.97 17.40
CA THR A 257 -20.10 -5.84 16.45
C THR A 257 -18.74 -5.27 16.09
N PRO A 258 -17.61 -5.90 16.46
CA PRO A 258 -16.28 -5.39 16.12
C PRO A 258 -16.03 -5.52 14.62
N ILE A 259 -15.29 -4.54 14.07
CA ILE A 259 -14.89 -4.51 12.65
C ILE A 259 -13.74 -5.50 12.40
N TYR A 260 -12.87 -5.67 13.38
CA TYR A 260 -11.72 -6.58 13.36
C TYR A 260 -11.83 -7.56 14.53
N GLY A 261 -11.52 -8.82 14.27
CA GLY A 261 -11.69 -10.03 15.09
C GLY A 261 -11.72 -9.92 16.63
N GLN A 262 -12.34 -10.89 17.25
CA GLN A 262 -12.69 -10.96 18.69
C GLN A 262 -11.51 -10.87 19.68
N THR A 263 -10.27 -10.87 19.23
CA THR A 263 -9.07 -10.83 20.07
C THR A 263 -8.81 -9.44 20.69
N GLU A 264 -9.30 -8.39 20.09
CA GLU A 264 -9.08 -7.00 20.55
C GLU A 264 -9.98 -6.60 21.72
N LYS A 265 -11.18 -7.18 21.81
CA LYS A 265 -12.14 -6.91 22.91
C LYS A 265 -11.57 -7.12 24.31
N LYS A 266 -10.67 -8.09 24.51
CA LYS A 266 -10.13 -8.42 25.84
C LYS A 266 -8.93 -7.57 26.26
N GLN A 267 -8.27 -6.91 25.32
CA GLN A 267 -7.12 -6.06 25.61
C GLN A 267 -7.54 -4.64 26.05
N LEU A 268 -8.62 -4.12 25.50
CA LEU A 268 -9.20 -2.81 25.85
C LEU A 268 -9.66 -2.71 27.29
N ILE A 269 -10.09 -3.83 27.93
CA ILE A 269 -10.68 -3.81 29.27
C ILE A 269 -9.65 -4.16 30.38
N ARG A 270 -8.49 -4.72 30.06
CA ARG A 270 -7.55 -5.26 31.07
C ARG A 270 -6.66 -4.27 31.78
N GLY A 271 -6.57 -3.03 31.36
CA GLY A 271 -5.59 -2.09 31.90
C GLY A 271 -6.13 -0.95 32.75
N GLY A 272 -7.44 -0.78 32.91
CA GLY A 272 -7.99 0.36 33.67
C GLY A 272 -7.80 1.71 32.95
N VAL A 273 -7.06 1.73 31.86
CA VAL A 273 -7.00 2.82 30.89
C VAL A 273 -7.79 2.33 29.68
N VAL A 274 -8.91 2.95 29.42
CA VAL A 274 -9.61 2.80 28.13
C VAL A 274 -8.59 3.30 27.12
N ASP A 275 -7.99 2.39 26.33
CA ASP A 275 -7.25 2.79 25.15
C ASP A 275 -8.25 3.55 24.29
N MET A 276 -8.07 4.88 24.24
CA MET A 276 -9.05 5.76 23.65
C MET A 276 -9.21 5.38 22.20
N GLU A 277 -10.31 4.71 21.84
CA GLU A 277 -10.65 4.49 20.45
C GLU A 277 -10.95 5.87 19.84
N TYR A 278 -10.20 6.18 18.82
CA TYR A 278 -10.38 7.43 18.11
C TYR A 278 -11.66 7.36 17.28
N TYR A 279 -12.57 8.30 17.49
CA TYR A 279 -13.80 8.33 16.70
C TYR A 279 -13.67 9.09 15.38
N LEU A 280 -12.61 9.91 15.27
CA LEU A 280 -12.20 10.51 14.00
C LEU A 280 -10.71 10.32 13.80
N SER A 281 -10.32 9.92 12.61
CA SER A 281 -8.91 9.80 12.24
C SER A 281 -8.69 10.16 10.79
N LYS A 282 -7.52 10.71 10.49
CA LYS A 282 -7.06 10.96 9.12
C LYS A 282 -5.54 10.87 9.06
N THR A 283 -5.04 10.19 8.04
CA THR A 283 -3.61 10.11 7.79
C THR A 283 -3.28 10.90 6.51
N TRP A 284 -2.24 11.73 6.58
CA TRP A 284 -1.74 12.49 5.46
C TRP A 284 -0.33 12.05 5.11
N TYR A 285 -0.20 11.48 3.93
CA TYR A 285 1.08 11.24 3.29
C TYR A 285 1.33 12.37 2.28
N HIS A 286 2.57 12.74 2.09
CA HIS A 286 2.91 13.65 1.00
C HIS A 286 2.63 12.94 -0.33
N THR A 287 1.93 13.60 -1.22
CA THR A 287 1.33 13.16 -2.47
C THR A 287 2.10 12.11 -3.27
N GLY A 288 1.51 10.91 -3.43
CA GLY A 288 1.93 9.89 -4.38
C GLY A 288 2.16 8.53 -3.74
N PRO A 289 2.09 7.43 -4.51
CA PRO A 289 2.09 6.06 -3.99
C PRO A 289 3.43 5.54 -3.49
N SER A 290 4.45 6.34 -3.39
CA SER A 290 5.71 6.05 -2.68
C SER A 290 6.60 7.27 -2.73
N VAL A 291 6.43 8.19 -1.81
CA VAL A 291 7.34 9.33 -1.75
C VAL A 291 8.46 9.00 -0.78
N SER A 292 9.64 8.83 -1.31
CA SER A 292 10.86 8.79 -0.52
C SER A 292 11.46 10.19 -0.46
N TYR A 293 11.96 10.56 0.72
CA TYR A 293 12.58 11.85 0.99
C TYR A 293 14.09 11.68 1.09
N LYS A 294 14.85 12.45 0.32
CA LYS A 294 16.31 12.34 0.21
C LYS A 294 17.03 13.63 0.59
N THR A 295 16.33 14.75 0.63
CA THR A 295 16.91 16.09 0.83
C THR A 295 16.17 16.91 1.86
N GLU A 296 16.88 17.92 2.40
CA GLU A 296 16.28 18.87 3.33
C GLU A 296 15.11 19.64 2.70
N THR A 297 15.21 19.99 1.41
CA THR A 297 14.15 20.70 0.69
C THR A 297 12.85 19.90 0.59
N GLU A 298 12.96 18.57 0.39
CA GLU A 298 11.78 17.69 0.38
C GLU A 298 11.12 17.60 1.76
N ILE A 299 11.91 17.57 2.83
CA ILE A 299 11.38 17.60 4.20
C ILE A 299 10.70 18.95 4.49
N GLU A 300 11.24 20.07 4.02
CA GLU A 300 10.62 21.38 4.17
C GLU A 300 9.28 21.46 3.42
N ALA A 301 9.20 20.90 2.23
CA ALA A 301 7.95 20.77 1.47
C ALA A 301 6.92 19.90 2.18
N LEU A 302 7.36 18.76 2.76
CA LEU A 302 6.51 17.90 3.59
C LEU A 302 5.96 18.64 4.80
N LEU A 303 6.81 19.35 5.55
CA LEU A 303 6.39 20.12 6.72
C LEU A 303 5.42 21.25 6.35
N ALA A 304 5.64 21.92 5.22
CA ALA A 304 4.70 22.94 4.72
C ALA A 304 3.34 22.32 4.34
N TYR A 305 3.34 21.13 3.74
CA TYR A 305 2.11 20.37 3.46
C TYR A 305 1.38 20.00 4.76
N TRP A 306 2.11 19.50 5.77
CA TRP A 306 1.52 19.19 7.08
C TRP A 306 1.01 20.45 7.79
N ASP A 307 1.70 21.59 7.68
CA ASP A 307 1.22 22.87 8.22
C ASP A 307 -0.15 23.24 7.64
N GLN A 308 -0.32 23.07 6.32
CA GLN A 308 -1.62 23.29 5.68
C GLN A 308 -2.69 22.34 6.22
N LYS A 309 -2.36 21.03 6.38
CA LYS A 309 -3.31 20.03 6.89
C LYS A 309 -3.67 20.23 8.35
N LEU A 310 -2.73 20.63 9.17
CA LEU A 310 -2.99 20.94 10.57
C LEU A 310 -3.93 22.15 10.75
N ARG A 311 -3.89 23.14 9.84
CA ARG A 311 -4.87 24.24 9.85
C ARG A 311 -6.30 23.79 9.62
N GLU A 312 -6.49 22.67 8.91
CA GLU A 312 -7.83 22.09 8.68
C GLU A 312 -8.45 21.51 9.95
N VAL A 313 -7.65 21.15 10.97
CA VAL A 313 -8.11 20.42 12.16
C VAL A 313 -7.77 21.10 13.48
N SER A 314 -6.74 21.93 13.56
CA SER A 314 -6.24 22.48 14.82
C SER A 314 -7.19 23.48 15.50
N TRP A 315 -8.20 23.99 14.79
CA TRP A 315 -9.23 24.87 15.33
C TRP A 315 -10.33 24.13 16.12
N ILE A 316 -10.42 22.81 15.98
CA ILE A 316 -11.44 21.99 16.64
C ILE A 316 -11.17 21.98 18.15
N ASP A 317 -12.17 22.39 18.96
CA ASP A 317 -12.07 22.46 20.40
C ASP A 317 -13.32 21.91 21.11
N THR A 318 -14.49 22.12 20.53
CA THR A 318 -15.78 21.80 21.13
C THR A 318 -16.53 20.75 20.32
N TYR A 319 -17.59 20.16 20.86
CA TYR A 319 -18.49 19.28 20.10
C TYR A 319 -19.13 19.98 18.90
N ASP A 320 -19.39 21.30 18.98
CA ASP A 320 -19.90 22.05 17.84
C ASP A 320 -18.89 22.14 16.71
N ASP A 321 -17.61 22.29 17.04
CA ASP A 321 -16.52 22.26 16.05
C ASP A 321 -16.38 20.89 15.42
N VAL A 322 -16.49 19.82 16.22
CA VAL A 322 -16.47 18.44 15.72
C VAL A 322 -17.59 18.21 14.70
N GLU A 323 -18.81 18.62 15.02
CA GLU A 323 -19.96 18.55 14.11
C GLU A 323 -19.73 19.36 12.83
N ALA A 324 -19.23 20.58 12.95
CA ALA A 324 -18.91 21.43 11.80
C ALA A 324 -17.81 20.82 10.92
N TYR A 325 -16.81 20.16 11.52
CA TYR A 325 -15.78 19.45 10.80
C TYR A 325 -16.37 18.24 10.05
N ILE A 326 -17.18 17.41 10.72
CA ILE A 326 -17.84 16.25 10.12
C ILE A 326 -18.71 16.70 8.94
N ASP A 327 -19.52 17.71 9.10
CA ASP A 327 -20.41 18.20 8.04
C ASP A 327 -19.63 18.79 6.84
N ARG A 328 -18.45 19.34 7.05
CA ARG A 328 -17.62 19.93 5.99
C ARG A 328 -16.79 18.88 5.23
N HIS A 329 -16.27 17.89 5.94
CA HIS A 329 -15.23 17.00 5.42
C HIS A 329 -15.68 15.55 5.25
N MET A 330 -16.75 15.15 5.94
CA MET A 330 -17.38 13.85 5.73
C MET A 330 -18.42 14.01 4.63
N ILE A 331 -17.95 13.88 3.40
CA ILE A 331 -18.79 13.98 2.22
C ILE A 331 -19.82 12.86 2.27
N TYR A 332 -21.07 13.25 2.33
CA TYR A 332 -22.18 12.39 2.03
C TYR A 332 -22.12 12.10 0.52
N GLN A 333 -21.70 10.92 0.15
CA GLN A 333 -21.36 10.62 -1.23
C GLN A 333 -22.54 10.03 -1.98
N ASP A 334 -22.77 10.52 -3.20
CA ASP A 334 -23.85 10.07 -4.07
C ASP A 334 -23.57 8.69 -4.72
N SER A 335 -22.36 8.12 -4.56
CA SER A 335 -22.02 6.80 -5.12
C SER A 335 -21.31 5.83 -4.17
N PRO A 336 -21.67 4.52 -4.20
CA PRO A 336 -20.97 3.49 -3.41
C PRO A 336 -19.50 3.30 -3.77
N GLU A 337 -19.09 3.67 -4.99
CA GLU A 337 -17.70 3.51 -5.48
C GLU A 337 -16.76 4.53 -4.85
N GLU A 338 -17.22 5.74 -4.61
CA GLU A 338 -16.43 6.74 -3.89
C GLU A 338 -16.35 6.44 -2.38
N ALA A 339 -17.40 5.88 -1.79
CA ALA A 339 -17.41 5.42 -0.41
C ALA A 339 -16.30 4.39 -0.14
N SER A 340 -16.01 3.51 -1.10
CA SER A 340 -14.96 2.50 -0.97
C SER A 340 -13.54 3.06 -0.96
N LYS A 341 -13.34 4.26 -1.54
CA LYS A 341 -12.02 4.93 -1.60
C LYS A 341 -11.68 5.73 -0.34
N HIS A 342 -12.69 6.12 0.43
CA HIS A 342 -12.52 7.00 1.60
C HIS A 342 -13.04 6.37 2.90
N GLY A 343 -13.04 5.06 2.98
CA GLY A 343 -13.51 4.19 4.04
C GLY A 343 -13.68 4.83 5.42
N PHE A 344 -14.91 5.19 5.77
CA PHE A 344 -15.22 5.68 7.10
C PHE A 344 -15.35 4.53 8.10
N ASN A 345 -14.79 4.73 9.30
CA ASN A 345 -14.96 3.82 10.41
C ASN A 345 -16.47 3.68 10.74
N THR A 346 -16.96 2.46 10.82
CA THR A 346 -18.37 2.14 11.14
C THR A 346 -18.82 2.66 12.50
N GLY A 347 -17.89 3.03 13.37
CA GLY A 347 -18.14 3.62 14.69
C GLY A 347 -18.33 5.13 14.71
N ILE A 348 -18.10 5.85 13.60
CA ILE A 348 -18.21 7.32 13.60
C ILE A 348 -19.64 7.80 13.81
N LEU A 349 -20.58 7.22 13.08
CA LEU A 349 -21.99 7.65 13.15
C LEU A 349 -22.63 7.39 14.53
N PRO A 350 -22.45 6.22 15.17
CA PRO A 350 -22.86 6.05 16.57
C PRO A 350 -22.24 7.03 17.54
N ARG A 351 -20.95 7.34 17.41
CA ARG A 351 -20.27 8.35 18.26
C ARG A 351 -20.78 9.75 18.00
N ARG A 352 -21.09 10.07 16.76
CA ARG A 352 -21.75 11.33 16.40
C ARG A 352 -23.11 11.48 17.12
N LEU A 353 -23.89 10.40 17.24
CA LEU A 353 -25.12 10.42 18.05
C LEU A 353 -24.87 10.65 19.53
N VAL A 354 -23.80 10.09 20.08
CA VAL A 354 -23.41 10.38 21.47
C VAL A 354 -23.08 11.86 21.64
N ILE A 355 -22.35 12.46 20.71
CA ILE A 355 -22.05 13.90 20.70
C ILE A 355 -23.35 14.69 20.60
N ALA A 356 -24.28 14.35 19.74
CA ALA A 356 -25.59 15.01 19.64
C ALA A 356 -26.37 14.93 20.97
N TYR A 357 -26.35 13.75 21.62
CA TYR A 357 -26.90 13.57 22.96
C TYR A 357 -26.26 14.51 23.98
N LEU A 358 -24.94 14.59 24.02
CA LEU A 358 -24.18 15.45 24.93
C LEU A 358 -24.47 16.96 24.70
N ARG A 359 -24.76 17.34 23.46
CA ARG A 359 -25.21 18.69 23.07
C ARG A 359 -26.67 18.96 23.39
N GLY A 360 -27.37 18.02 24.01
CA GLY A 360 -28.77 18.19 24.42
C GLY A 360 -29.81 17.81 23.39
N GLN A 361 -29.43 17.21 22.26
CA GLN A 361 -30.37 16.66 21.29
C GLN A 361 -31.13 15.47 21.91
N ARG A 362 -32.42 15.36 21.59
CA ARG A 362 -33.31 14.35 22.20
C ARG A 362 -34.04 13.47 21.17
N ASP A 363 -34.07 13.88 19.92
CA ASP A 363 -34.67 13.12 18.84
C ASP A 363 -33.58 12.34 18.06
N LEU A 364 -32.93 11.43 18.78
CA LEU A 364 -31.73 10.75 18.28
C LEU A 364 -32.05 9.71 17.22
N ALA A 365 -33.21 9.09 17.28
CA ALA A 365 -33.68 8.16 16.23
C ALA A 365 -33.86 8.88 14.90
N ALA A 366 -34.54 10.03 14.90
CA ALA A 366 -34.73 10.82 13.68
C ALA A 366 -33.41 11.36 13.12
N LEU A 367 -32.45 11.74 13.98
CA LEU A 367 -31.11 12.13 13.55
C LEU A 367 -30.35 10.97 12.92
N ALA A 368 -30.41 9.78 13.51
CA ALA A 368 -29.76 8.58 12.95
C ALA A 368 -30.33 8.25 11.56
N ASP A 369 -31.64 8.28 11.42
CA ASP A 369 -32.34 8.05 10.14
C ASP A 369 -31.98 9.13 9.10
N GLU A 370 -31.95 10.40 9.52
CA GLU A 370 -31.55 11.48 8.62
C GLU A 370 -30.14 11.28 8.09
N TRP A 371 -29.17 11.02 8.95
CA TRP A 371 -27.78 10.84 8.54
C TRP A 371 -27.58 9.59 7.70
N LEU A 372 -28.22 8.48 8.07
CA LEU A 372 -28.06 7.19 7.40
C LEU A 372 -28.75 7.12 6.03
N TYR A 373 -29.94 7.68 5.91
CA TYR A 373 -30.81 7.51 4.74
C TYR A 373 -30.96 8.78 3.91
N LYS A 374 -31.17 9.94 4.52
CA LYS A 374 -31.39 11.17 3.77
C LYS A 374 -30.09 11.82 3.27
N LYS A 375 -29.05 11.77 4.08
CA LYS A 375 -27.72 12.30 3.72
C LYS A 375 -26.81 11.24 3.12
N ASN A 376 -27.32 10.05 2.83
CA ASN A 376 -26.63 8.93 2.18
C ASN A 376 -25.22 8.66 2.77
N TYR A 377 -25.17 8.49 4.08
CA TYR A 377 -23.91 8.28 4.79
C TYR A 377 -23.18 7.06 4.24
N ALA A 378 -22.02 7.31 3.64
CA ALA A 378 -21.18 6.27 3.06
C ALA A 378 -20.35 5.60 4.15
N SER A 379 -20.63 4.34 4.45
CA SER A 379 -19.84 3.50 5.34
C SER A 379 -19.27 2.32 4.58
N ILE A 380 -18.02 1.92 4.87
CA ILE A 380 -17.39 0.70 4.32
C ILE A 380 -18.29 -0.52 4.56
N ASN A 381 -18.98 -0.54 5.69
CA ASN A 381 -19.95 -1.58 6.00
C ASN A 381 -21.22 -0.98 6.61
N LYS A 382 -22.15 -0.63 5.73
CA LYS A 382 -23.42 -0.01 6.10
C LYS A 382 -24.22 -0.86 7.09
N GLN A 383 -24.18 -2.21 6.96
CA GLN A 383 -24.92 -3.09 7.85
C GLN A 383 -24.36 -3.05 9.28
N ILE A 384 -23.05 -3.06 9.45
CA ILE A 384 -22.45 -2.92 10.79
C ILE A 384 -22.80 -1.57 11.42
N THR A 385 -22.84 -0.50 10.63
CA THR A 385 -23.27 0.83 11.11
C THR A 385 -24.72 0.80 11.57
N ILE A 386 -25.62 0.18 10.81
CA ILE A 386 -27.03 0.01 11.17
C ILE A 386 -27.16 -0.78 12.48
N ASP A 387 -26.46 -1.90 12.60
CA ASP A 387 -26.47 -2.77 13.77
C ASP A 387 -25.97 -2.04 15.02
N ASN A 388 -24.92 -1.23 14.87
CA ASN A 388 -24.39 -0.39 15.98
C ASN A 388 -25.38 0.71 16.37
N LEU A 389 -26.03 1.37 15.40
CA LEU A 389 -27.06 2.38 15.67
C LEU A 389 -28.28 1.78 16.36
N ALA A 390 -28.72 0.59 15.93
CA ALA A 390 -29.84 -0.12 16.56
C ALA A 390 -29.63 -0.43 18.05
N LYS A 391 -28.37 -0.44 18.50
CA LYS A 391 -28.01 -0.60 19.93
C LYS A 391 -27.79 0.74 20.62
N THR A 392 -27.15 1.68 19.93
CA THR A 392 -26.80 2.99 20.50
C THR A 392 -28.04 3.87 20.73
N VAL A 393 -28.97 3.92 19.80
CA VAL A 393 -30.18 4.78 19.89
C VAL A 393 -31.04 4.43 21.13
N PRO A 394 -31.47 3.18 21.35
CA PRO A 394 -32.28 2.86 22.53
C PRO A 394 -31.54 3.11 23.86
N TYR A 395 -30.23 2.91 23.86
CA TYR A 395 -29.42 3.22 25.07
C TYR A 395 -29.41 4.71 25.37
N LEU A 396 -29.18 5.56 24.37
CA LEU A 396 -29.21 7.01 24.54
C LEU A 396 -30.61 7.52 24.88
N GLU A 397 -31.66 6.95 24.32
CA GLU A 397 -33.05 7.29 24.67
C GLU A 397 -33.37 6.98 26.13
N LYS A 398 -32.91 5.83 26.64
CA LYS A 398 -33.01 5.48 28.06
C LYS A 398 -32.26 6.49 28.93
N LEU A 399 -31.09 6.96 28.53
CA LEU A 399 -30.36 8.03 29.23
C LEU A 399 -31.13 9.36 29.20
N CYS A 400 -31.96 9.61 28.19
CA CYS A 400 -32.85 10.76 28.12
C CYS A 400 -34.12 10.64 29.00
N GLY A 401 -34.36 9.48 29.65
CA GLY A 401 -35.56 9.24 30.44
C GLY A 401 -36.81 8.89 29.60
N LYS A 402 -36.60 8.38 28.38
CA LYS A 402 -37.64 7.88 27.50
C LYS A 402 -37.86 6.37 27.68
#